data_07f992b0750c71743b23a9cadb11667f
#
_entry.id   07f992b0750c71743b23a9cadb11667f
#
_cell.length_a   1.000
_cell.length_b   1.000
_cell.length_c   1.000
_cell.angle_alpha   90.00
_cell.angle_beta   90.00
_cell.angle_gamma   90.00
#
_symmetry.space_group_name_H-M   'P 1'
#
loop_
_entity.id
_entity.type
_entity.pdbx_description
1 polymer ?
#
loop_
_entity_poly.entity_id
_entity_poly.type
_entity_poly.pdbx_seq_one_letter_code
_entity_poly.pdbx_strand_id
1 'polypeptide(L)'
;MSQLLQEIEALRQPMKELNDFIFDHPELGNEEFQAHELLTNLLEKEGFTVDREVSGLKTAFRAVYHVNGGGPKIGLLCEYDALEGLGHACGHNLQGPSICTAAIALKRTLKAPCTLVVYGTPAEETASGKLVMAREGVFDDLDLAFMMHGSDTTTVDGKSLALNLVNIKFHGKSAHAAIAPEKGISALDAVLLFFNGMEYLREHVPTEVRMHGIITDGGKAANIVPDYACTQWYIRSSSRIRLDEVVARVKDVAQGAALQVGATMEWEEVKAYDNKVNVQTLNDILLKNAEKVGAPEISEPRKVTGSTDFSSVTFRVPGACLRVKFVGKGVTSHSQEWLDNGKSQLAEDAIMYGAKGIALSVEEILKTPGLLEKIKENFQQAKENF
;
A
#
# COMPACT_ATOMS: atom_id res chain seq x y z
N MET A 1 -17.47 28.62 10.42
CA MET A 1 -16.47 27.73 9.77
C MET A 1 -15.10 28.16 10.27
N SER A 2 -14.23 27.24 10.72
CA SER A 2 -12.88 27.62 11.16
C SER A 2 -12.04 28.13 9.97
N GLN A 3 -10.99 28.90 10.25
CA GLN A 3 -10.08 29.40 9.20
C GLN A 3 -9.51 28.25 8.37
N LEU A 4 -9.14 27.12 9.00
CA LEU A 4 -8.67 25.91 8.32
C LEU A 4 -9.68 25.39 7.29
N LEU A 5 -10.96 25.28 7.64
CA LEU A 5 -11.99 24.81 6.72
C LEU A 5 -12.29 25.83 5.60
N GLN A 6 -12.12 27.12 5.84
CA GLN A 6 -12.25 28.15 4.80
C GLN A 6 -11.11 28.06 3.78
N GLU A 7 -9.87 27.84 4.24
CA GLU A 7 -8.72 27.66 3.34
C GLU A 7 -8.86 26.39 2.49
N ILE A 8 -9.39 25.30 3.08
CA ILE A 8 -9.67 24.06 2.33
C ILE A 8 -10.70 24.32 1.23
N GLU A 9 -11.82 24.99 1.54
CA GLU A 9 -12.84 25.28 0.53
C GLU A 9 -12.35 26.24 -0.56
N ALA A 10 -11.46 27.17 -0.23
CA ALA A 10 -10.86 28.06 -1.22
C ALA A 10 -9.98 27.32 -2.27
N LEU A 11 -9.52 26.13 -1.93
CA LEU A 11 -8.72 25.26 -2.83
C LEU A 11 -9.59 24.32 -3.70
N ARG A 12 -10.91 24.26 -3.50
CA ARG A 12 -11.80 23.32 -4.17
C ARG A 12 -11.62 23.32 -5.69
N GLN A 13 -11.75 24.47 -6.32
CA GLN A 13 -11.68 24.58 -7.77
C GLN A 13 -10.31 24.22 -8.36
N PRO A 14 -9.18 24.75 -7.85
CA PRO A 14 -7.86 24.32 -8.30
C PRO A 14 -7.60 22.82 -8.12
N MET A 15 -8.09 22.21 -7.05
CA MET A 15 -7.89 20.78 -6.78
C MET A 15 -8.80 19.90 -7.65
N LYS A 16 -9.99 20.40 -8.00
CA LYS A 16 -10.83 19.75 -9.01
C LYS A 16 -10.13 19.72 -10.37
N GLU A 17 -9.56 20.83 -10.80
CA GLU A 17 -8.83 20.91 -12.06
C GLU A 17 -7.61 19.98 -12.08
N LEU A 18 -6.89 19.88 -10.98
CA LEU A 18 -5.77 18.95 -10.81
C LEU A 18 -6.24 17.48 -10.86
N ASN A 19 -7.34 17.14 -10.18
CA ASN A 19 -7.95 15.82 -10.23
C ASN A 19 -8.36 15.44 -11.66
N ASP A 20 -9.06 16.34 -12.34
CA ASP A 20 -9.56 16.10 -13.69
C ASP A 20 -8.42 15.91 -14.69
N PHE A 21 -7.32 16.64 -14.53
CA PHE A 21 -6.13 16.46 -15.35
C PHE A 21 -5.50 15.08 -15.12
N ILE A 22 -5.24 14.69 -13.86
CA ILE A 22 -4.63 13.39 -13.54
C ILE A 22 -5.54 12.26 -14.06
N PHE A 23 -6.85 12.39 -13.89
CA PHE A 23 -7.82 11.41 -14.37
C PHE A 23 -7.79 11.25 -15.90
N ASP A 24 -7.69 12.36 -16.64
CA ASP A 24 -7.70 12.36 -18.12
C ASP A 24 -6.37 11.91 -18.72
N HIS A 25 -5.30 11.87 -17.93
CA HIS A 25 -3.96 11.45 -18.34
C HIS A 25 -3.46 10.31 -17.44
N PRO A 26 -4.10 9.12 -17.51
CA PRO A 26 -3.72 8.00 -16.65
C PRO A 26 -2.33 7.48 -17.02
N GLU A 27 -1.46 7.38 -16.02
CA GLU A 27 -0.09 6.89 -16.14
C GLU A 27 0.10 5.65 -15.27
N LEU A 28 0.83 4.66 -15.79
CA LEU A 28 1.09 3.42 -15.06
C LEU A 28 2.19 3.59 -14.02
N GLY A 29 2.24 2.66 -13.08
CA GLY A 29 3.20 2.68 -11.99
C GLY A 29 4.66 2.78 -12.44
N ASN A 30 5.41 3.70 -11.83
CA ASN A 30 6.76 4.18 -12.17
C ASN A 30 6.87 4.99 -13.48
N GLU A 31 5.75 5.32 -14.12
CA GLU A 31 5.67 6.16 -15.31
C GLU A 31 4.75 7.37 -15.11
N GLU A 32 4.40 7.70 -13.85
CA GLU A 32 3.46 8.77 -13.47
C GLU A 32 4.14 10.17 -13.54
N PHE A 33 4.77 10.48 -14.65
CA PHE A 33 5.59 11.69 -14.78
C PHE A 33 4.77 12.98 -14.74
N GLN A 34 3.60 13.02 -15.38
CA GLN A 34 2.77 14.22 -15.44
C GLN A 34 2.12 14.48 -14.07
N ALA A 35 1.56 13.46 -13.42
CA ALA A 35 1.01 13.58 -12.08
C ALA A 35 2.08 14.03 -11.08
N HIS A 36 3.26 13.41 -11.11
CA HIS A 36 4.42 13.79 -10.30
C HIS A 36 4.82 15.25 -10.52
N GLU A 37 4.95 15.70 -11.78
CA GLU A 37 5.35 17.08 -12.09
C GLU A 37 4.33 18.09 -11.58
N LEU A 38 3.04 17.84 -11.78
CA LEU A 38 1.97 18.72 -11.32
C LEU A 38 1.94 18.87 -9.80
N LEU A 39 2.03 17.75 -9.08
CA LEU A 39 2.00 17.74 -7.61
C LEU A 39 3.24 18.40 -7.02
N THR A 40 4.42 18.12 -7.56
CA THR A 40 5.67 18.74 -7.10
C THR A 40 5.72 20.24 -7.38
N ASN A 41 5.33 20.68 -8.58
CA ASN A 41 5.29 22.10 -8.95
C ASN A 41 4.26 22.87 -8.09
N LEU A 42 3.10 22.27 -7.77
CA LEU A 42 2.12 22.85 -6.86
C LEU A 42 2.75 23.08 -5.46
N LEU A 43 3.41 22.06 -4.91
CA LEU A 43 4.00 22.13 -3.58
C LEU A 43 5.19 23.11 -3.53
N GLU A 44 6.02 23.16 -4.56
CA GLU A 44 7.10 24.19 -4.67
C GLU A 44 6.54 25.61 -4.73
N LYS A 45 5.49 25.83 -5.54
CA LYS A 45 4.79 27.12 -5.59
C LYS A 45 4.21 27.53 -4.23
N GLU A 46 3.78 26.56 -3.45
CA GLU A 46 3.34 26.76 -2.07
C GLU A 46 4.50 26.83 -1.06
N GLY A 47 5.75 26.80 -1.51
CA GLY A 47 6.94 27.02 -0.68
C GLY A 47 7.41 25.79 0.10
N PHE A 48 7.01 24.59 -0.28
CA PHE A 48 7.63 23.37 0.20
C PHE A 48 9.00 23.16 -0.47
N THR A 49 9.95 22.61 0.26
CA THR A 49 11.20 22.11 -0.32
C THR A 49 10.96 20.70 -0.85
N VAL A 50 11.15 20.47 -2.14
CA VAL A 50 10.81 19.21 -2.82
C VAL A 50 12.06 18.46 -3.22
N ASP A 51 12.19 17.23 -2.74
CA ASP A 51 13.15 16.22 -3.19
C ASP A 51 12.42 15.28 -4.17
N ARG A 52 12.96 15.12 -5.37
CA ARG A 52 12.46 14.22 -6.42
C ARG A 52 13.28 12.94 -6.48
N GLU A 53 12.77 11.92 -7.16
CA GLU A 53 13.42 10.62 -7.35
C GLU A 53 13.83 9.93 -6.03
N VAL A 54 12.95 10.04 -5.02
CA VAL A 54 13.19 9.44 -3.69
C VAL A 54 13.32 7.92 -3.84
N SER A 55 14.31 7.33 -3.17
CA SER A 55 14.63 5.90 -3.26
C SER A 55 14.92 5.40 -4.67
N GLY A 56 15.42 6.27 -5.55
CA GLY A 56 15.69 5.93 -6.96
C GLY A 56 14.44 5.72 -7.81
N LEU A 57 13.25 5.97 -7.25
CA LEU A 57 11.98 5.92 -7.99
C LEU A 57 11.75 7.26 -8.67
N LYS A 58 11.78 7.29 -10.01
CA LYS A 58 11.74 8.52 -10.82
C LYS A 58 10.52 9.40 -10.57
N THR A 59 9.42 8.81 -10.18
CA THR A 59 8.15 9.48 -9.96
C THR A 59 7.78 9.59 -8.47
N ALA A 60 8.67 9.19 -7.54
CA ALA A 60 8.51 9.44 -6.12
C ALA A 60 9.04 10.82 -5.73
N PHE A 61 8.39 11.46 -4.77
CA PHE A 61 8.85 12.72 -4.21
C PHE A 61 8.63 12.83 -2.70
N ARG A 62 9.37 13.74 -2.08
CA ARG A 62 9.22 14.15 -0.69
C ARG A 62 9.25 15.69 -0.63
N ALA A 63 8.16 16.29 -0.14
CA ALA A 63 8.04 17.74 -0.02
C ALA A 63 7.90 18.16 1.44
N VAL A 64 8.76 19.02 1.93
CA VAL A 64 8.88 19.39 3.35
C VAL A 64 8.55 20.87 3.57
N TYR A 65 7.76 21.13 4.63
CA TYR A 65 7.50 22.47 5.13
C TYR A 65 7.54 22.52 6.66
N HIS A 66 8.32 23.44 7.22
CA HIS A 66 8.42 23.66 8.68
C HIS A 66 7.44 24.74 9.13
N VAL A 67 6.37 24.34 9.78
CA VAL A 67 5.42 25.27 10.40
C VAL A 67 6.00 25.77 11.71
N ASN A 68 6.12 27.10 11.85
CA ASN A 68 6.59 27.77 13.08
C ASN A 68 7.89 27.18 13.67
N GLY A 69 8.86 26.90 12.79
CA GLY A 69 10.19 26.40 13.17
C GLY A 69 10.33 24.89 13.25
N GLY A 70 9.28 24.15 12.90
CA GLY A 70 9.25 22.69 12.93
C GLY A 70 8.87 22.10 14.28
N GLY A 71 8.76 20.79 14.34
CA GLY A 71 8.29 20.01 15.49
C GLY A 71 7.96 18.59 15.05
N PRO A 72 6.93 17.95 15.62
CA PRO A 72 6.51 16.63 15.20
C PRO A 72 6.36 16.52 13.68
N LYS A 73 6.86 15.44 13.10
CA LYS A 73 6.85 15.20 11.64
C LYS A 73 5.58 14.45 11.24
N ILE A 74 4.76 15.10 10.43
CA ILE A 74 3.48 14.58 9.97
C ILE A 74 3.60 14.23 8.49
N GLY A 75 3.59 12.93 8.18
CA GLY A 75 3.57 12.40 6.83
C GLY A 75 2.17 12.44 6.23
N LEU A 76 2.06 12.95 5.01
CA LEU A 76 0.85 13.04 4.21
C LEU A 76 1.14 12.37 2.87
N LEU A 77 0.57 11.19 2.63
CA LEU A 77 0.95 10.34 1.50
C LEU A 77 -0.14 10.30 0.44
N CYS A 78 0.26 10.29 -0.83
CA CYS A 78 -0.66 10.12 -1.96
C CYS A 78 -0.08 9.21 -3.04
N GLU A 79 -0.95 8.40 -3.61
CA GLU A 79 -0.77 7.58 -4.81
C GLU A 79 -1.34 8.33 -6.01
N TYR A 80 -0.89 8.01 -7.22
CA TYR A 80 -1.37 8.65 -8.45
C TYR A 80 -1.19 7.76 -9.69
N ASP A 81 -0.85 6.49 -9.50
CA ASP A 81 -0.79 5.48 -10.57
C ASP A 81 -2.19 5.02 -11.01
N ALA A 82 -2.28 4.62 -12.27
CA ALA A 82 -3.47 4.08 -12.89
C ALA A 82 -3.32 2.59 -13.19
N LEU A 83 -4.44 1.93 -13.48
CA LEU A 83 -4.51 0.53 -13.89
C LEU A 83 -4.36 0.40 -15.40
N GLU A 84 -3.58 -0.58 -15.85
CA GLU A 84 -3.44 -0.89 -17.28
C GLU A 84 -4.79 -1.22 -17.91
N GLY A 85 -5.12 -0.51 -18.99
CA GLY A 85 -6.37 -0.70 -19.74
C GLY A 85 -7.66 -0.25 -19.03
N LEU A 86 -7.57 0.20 -17.76
CA LEU A 86 -8.72 0.61 -16.95
C LEU A 86 -8.59 2.02 -16.34
N GLY A 87 -7.47 2.71 -16.54
CA GLY A 87 -7.28 4.07 -16.01
C GLY A 87 -7.38 4.15 -14.49
N HIS A 88 -7.91 5.27 -13.96
CA HIS A 88 -8.00 5.51 -12.52
C HIS A 88 -9.18 4.79 -11.82
N ALA A 89 -9.42 3.52 -12.15
CA ALA A 89 -10.47 2.72 -11.53
C ALA A 89 -10.18 2.27 -10.08
N CYS A 90 -9.04 2.66 -9.49
CA CYS A 90 -8.79 2.60 -8.04
C CYS A 90 -9.02 3.94 -7.32
N GLY A 91 -9.15 5.06 -8.08
CA GLY A 91 -9.42 6.39 -7.53
C GLY A 91 -8.18 7.09 -6.98
N HIS A 92 -6.97 6.72 -7.42
CA HIS A 92 -5.73 7.36 -7.00
C HIS A 92 -5.63 8.83 -7.45
N ASN A 93 -6.33 9.20 -8.53
CA ASN A 93 -6.46 10.60 -8.97
C ASN A 93 -6.98 11.55 -7.88
N LEU A 94 -7.77 11.05 -6.90
CA LEU A 94 -8.34 11.85 -5.80
C LEU A 94 -7.31 12.18 -4.71
N GLN A 95 -6.29 11.34 -4.56
CA GLN A 95 -5.40 11.37 -3.40
C GLN A 95 -4.46 12.58 -3.41
N GLY A 96 -3.74 12.80 -4.51
CA GLY A 96 -2.84 13.96 -4.67
C GLY A 96 -3.54 15.29 -4.36
N PRO A 97 -4.68 15.60 -5.02
CA PRO A 97 -5.49 16.79 -4.72
C PRO A 97 -5.92 16.90 -3.25
N SER A 98 -6.40 15.81 -2.64
CA SER A 98 -6.85 15.81 -1.24
C SER A 98 -5.71 16.06 -0.26
N ILE A 99 -4.60 15.38 -0.43
CA ILE A 99 -3.41 15.48 0.42
C ILE A 99 -2.74 16.84 0.30
N CYS A 100 -2.58 17.35 -0.93
CA CYS A 100 -2.04 18.71 -1.14
C CYS A 100 -2.95 19.78 -0.53
N THR A 101 -4.28 19.64 -0.65
CA THR A 101 -5.23 20.54 0.02
C THR A 101 -5.03 20.56 1.52
N ALA A 102 -4.93 19.39 2.18
CA ALA A 102 -4.70 19.30 3.61
C ALA A 102 -3.37 19.95 4.02
N ALA A 103 -2.28 19.65 3.30
CA ALA A 103 -0.95 20.18 3.56
C ALA A 103 -0.89 21.72 3.43
N ILE A 104 -1.46 22.26 2.34
CA ILE A 104 -1.48 23.71 2.06
C ILE A 104 -2.31 24.45 3.11
N ALA A 105 -3.50 23.95 3.45
CA ALA A 105 -4.36 24.58 4.43
C ALA A 105 -3.75 24.54 5.85
N LEU A 106 -3.14 23.42 6.24
CA LEU A 106 -2.39 23.32 7.52
C LEU A 106 -1.22 24.30 7.54
N LYS A 107 -0.40 24.37 6.49
CA LYS A 107 0.70 25.33 6.36
C LYS A 107 0.21 26.77 6.62
N ARG A 108 -0.93 27.15 6.03
CA ARG A 108 -1.45 28.52 6.09
C ARG A 108 -2.10 28.87 7.42
N THR A 109 -2.60 27.89 8.18
CA THR A 109 -3.48 28.15 9.33
C THR A 109 -2.98 27.62 10.66
N LEU A 110 -2.17 26.54 10.63
CA LEU A 110 -1.74 25.88 11.87
C LEU A 110 -0.79 26.77 12.69
N LYS A 111 -1.06 26.87 13.99
CA LYS A 111 -0.25 27.65 14.93
C LYS A 111 0.72 26.78 15.73
N ALA A 112 0.40 25.51 15.91
CA ALA A 112 1.30 24.56 16.58
C ALA A 112 2.53 24.29 15.69
N PRO A 113 3.74 24.26 16.26
CA PRO A 113 4.95 23.92 15.49
C PRO A 113 4.90 22.45 15.04
N CYS A 114 5.17 22.20 13.78
CA CYS A 114 5.31 20.85 13.21
C CYS A 114 6.08 20.90 11.90
N THR A 115 6.48 19.74 11.41
CA THR A 115 7.03 19.55 10.08
C THR A 115 6.02 18.76 9.25
N LEU A 116 5.47 19.37 8.21
CA LEU A 116 4.61 18.69 7.23
C LEU A 116 5.50 18.07 6.16
N VAL A 117 5.28 16.80 5.88
CA VAL A 117 6.02 16.06 4.84
C VAL A 117 5.01 15.42 3.91
N VAL A 118 4.90 15.93 2.69
CA VAL A 118 4.07 15.30 1.65
C VAL A 118 4.92 14.32 0.87
N TYR A 119 4.44 13.09 0.73
CA TYR A 119 5.07 12.05 -0.05
C TYR A 119 4.22 11.68 -1.26
N GLY A 120 4.82 11.74 -2.44
CA GLY A 120 4.30 11.06 -3.62
C GLY A 120 4.84 9.64 -3.67
N THR A 121 3.94 8.68 -3.63
CA THR A 121 4.26 7.27 -3.50
C THR A 121 3.73 6.51 -4.72
N PRO A 122 4.55 6.35 -5.78
CA PRO A 122 4.14 5.77 -7.06
C PRO A 122 3.89 4.27 -7.01
N ALA A 123 3.27 3.72 -8.06
CA ALA A 123 3.26 2.30 -8.38
C ALA A 123 2.63 1.39 -7.31
N GLU A 124 1.55 1.80 -6.64
CA GLU A 124 0.86 0.95 -5.65
C GLU A 124 0.37 -0.35 -6.28
N GLU A 125 -0.24 -0.25 -7.45
CA GLU A 125 -0.87 -1.37 -8.17
C GLU A 125 0.16 -2.36 -8.77
N THR A 126 1.40 -1.92 -8.97
CA THR A 126 2.43 -2.72 -9.66
C THR A 126 3.66 -3.00 -8.81
N ALA A 127 4.57 -2.04 -8.68
CA ALA A 127 5.89 -2.21 -8.09
C ALA A 127 5.98 -1.84 -6.60
N SER A 128 4.87 -1.31 -6.02
CA SER A 128 4.79 -1.03 -4.57
C SER A 128 5.83 -0.02 -4.08
N GLY A 129 5.70 1.22 -4.59
CA GLY A 129 6.66 2.29 -4.29
C GLY A 129 6.85 2.53 -2.79
N LYS A 130 5.79 2.48 -1.97
CA LYS A 130 5.90 2.62 -0.51
C LYS A 130 6.73 1.51 0.14
N LEU A 131 6.67 0.28 -0.39
CA LEU A 131 7.51 -0.81 0.11
C LEU A 131 9.00 -0.53 -0.14
N VAL A 132 9.35 -0.03 -1.34
CA VAL A 132 10.73 0.35 -1.69
C VAL A 132 11.21 1.47 -0.78
N MET A 133 10.44 2.56 -0.69
CA MET A 133 10.75 3.71 0.17
C MET A 133 10.87 3.31 1.66
N ALA A 134 9.98 2.44 2.14
CA ALA A 134 10.00 1.95 3.51
C ALA A 134 11.25 1.09 3.80
N ARG A 135 11.68 0.25 2.88
CA ARG A 135 12.92 -0.55 3.04
C ARG A 135 14.17 0.31 3.18
N GLU A 136 14.17 1.49 2.58
CA GLU A 136 15.25 2.48 2.69
C GLU A 136 15.08 3.44 3.89
N GLY A 137 14.05 3.22 4.74
CA GLY A 137 13.84 4.01 5.95
C GLY A 137 13.27 5.41 5.73
N VAL A 138 12.72 5.70 4.55
CA VAL A 138 12.21 7.05 4.18
C VAL A 138 11.15 7.56 5.14
N PHE A 139 10.39 6.67 5.78
CA PHE A 139 9.31 7.02 6.70
C PHE A 139 9.68 6.92 8.18
N ASP A 140 10.87 6.42 8.52
CA ASP A 140 11.24 6.03 9.90
C ASP A 140 11.34 7.23 10.86
N ASP A 141 11.49 8.44 10.33
CA ASP A 141 11.58 9.68 11.09
C ASP A 141 10.24 10.39 11.31
N LEU A 142 9.12 9.82 10.82
CA LEU A 142 7.80 10.36 11.00
C LEU A 142 7.23 10.05 12.39
N ASP A 143 6.50 11.01 12.94
CA ASP A 143 5.71 10.81 14.15
C ASP A 143 4.32 10.24 13.85
N LEU A 144 3.74 10.62 12.72
CA LEU A 144 2.43 10.17 12.22
C LEU A 144 2.43 10.12 10.69
N ALA A 145 1.61 9.24 10.12
CA ALA A 145 1.38 9.14 8.68
C ALA A 145 -0.12 9.10 8.36
N PHE A 146 -0.56 9.90 7.40
CA PHE A 146 -1.94 9.93 6.93
C PHE A 146 -2.02 9.72 5.43
N MET A 147 -3.07 9.03 5.00
CA MET A 147 -3.44 8.86 3.60
C MET A 147 -4.96 9.03 3.45
N MET A 148 -5.42 9.43 2.28
CA MET A 148 -6.84 9.40 1.89
C MET A 148 -6.99 8.41 0.75
N HIS A 149 -8.11 7.69 0.70
CA HIS A 149 -8.43 6.80 -0.43
C HIS A 149 -9.92 6.88 -0.76
N GLY A 150 -10.28 6.80 -2.05
CA GLY A 150 -11.66 6.67 -2.47
C GLY A 150 -12.32 5.38 -1.97
N SER A 151 -13.64 5.41 -1.74
CA SER A 151 -14.40 4.25 -1.26
C SER A 151 -15.89 4.33 -1.63
N ASP A 152 -16.61 3.25 -1.35
CA ASP A 152 -18.07 3.17 -1.44
C ASP A 152 -18.79 3.63 -0.17
N THR A 153 -18.06 3.75 0.95
CA THR A 153 -18.50 4.29 2.24
C THR A 153 -17.38 5.10 2.87
N THR A 154 -17.72 6.03 3.79
CA THR A 154 -16.68 6.74 4.55
C THR A 154 -16.32 5.93 5.79
N THR A 155 -15.05 5.57 5.92
CA THR A 155 -14.54 4.75 7.01
C THR A 155 -13.02 4.94 7.17
N VAL A 156 -12.43 4.25 8.12
CA VAL A 156 -10.98 4.11 8.27
C VAL A 156 -10.54 2.69 7.96
N ASP A 157 -9.25 2.49 7.74
CA ASP A 157 -8.73 1.17 7.43
C ASP A 157 -8.83 0.20 8.62
N GLY A 158 -9.25 -1.02 8.29
CA GLY A 158 -9.16 -2.18 9.17
C GLY A 158 -7.81 -2.88 9.11
N LYS A 159 -7.74 -4.09 9.67
CA LYS A 159 -6.57 -4.96 9.59
C LYS A 159 -6.33 -5.41 8.15
N SER A 160 -5.07 -5.52 7.75
CA SER A 160 -4.67 -6.15 6.49
C SER A 160 -3.79 -7.37 6.75
N LEU A 161 -3.61 -8.22 5.74
CA LEU A 161 -2.72 -9.36 5.83
C LEU A 161 -1.32 -8.98 5.34
N ALA A 162 -0.30 -9.46 6.01
CA ALA A 162 1.04 -9.57 5.47
C ALA A 162 1.05 -10.59 4.31
N LEU A 163 1.91 -10.37 3.33
CA LEU A 163 1.95 -11.15 2.09
C LEU A 163 3.39 -11.37 1.64
N ASN A 164 3.70 -12.61 1.20
CA ASN A 164 4.82 -12.87 0.29
C ASN A 164 4.28 -13.46 -1.01
N LEU A 165 4.74 -12.90 -2.13
CA LEU A 165 4.66 -13.50 -3.46
C LEU A 165 6.04 -14.00 -3.82
N VAL A 166 6.15 -15.29 -4.11
CA VAL A 166 7.43 -15.94 -4.41
C VAL A 166 7.32 -16.78 -5.66
N ASN A 167 8.38 -16.74 -6.47
CA ASN A 167 8.63 -17.73 -7.51
C ASN A 167 9.67 -18.72 -6.99
N ILE A 168 9.39 -20.02 -7.13
CA ILE A 168 10.30 -21.08 -6.73
C ILE A 168 10.63 -21.87 -8.00
N LYS A 169 11.89 -21.80 -8.40
CA LYS A 169 12.41 -22.41 -9.63
C LYS A 169 13.22 -23.63 -9.27
N PHE A 170 12.99 -24.73 -9.99
CA PHE A 170 13.73 -25.97 -9.84
C PHE A 170 14.52 -26.24 -11.11
N HIS A 171 15.79 -26.62 -10.93
CA HIS A 171 16.70 -26.93 -12.01
C HIS A 171 17.17 -28.38 -11.92
N GLY A 172 16.92 -29.12 -12.94
CA GLY A 172 17.27 -30.53 -13.08
C GLY A 172 18.24 -30.77 -14.25
N LYS A 173 18.03 -31.89 -14.95
CA LYS A 173 18.85 -32.28 -16.10
C LYS A 173 17.98 -33.01 -17.11
N SER A 174 17.99 -32.56 -18.37
CA SER A 174 17.28 -33.23 -19.48
C SER A 174 17.84 -34.58 -19.79
N ALA A 175 16.94 -35.48 -20.17
CA ALA A 175 17.28 -36.77 -20.78
C ALA A 175 16.11 -37.24 -21.65
N HIS A 176 16.38 -38.17 -22.60
CA HIS A 176 15.33 -38.81 -23.38
C HIS A 176 14.57 -39.80 -22.50
N ALA A 177 13.28 -39.54 -22.24
CA ALA A 177 12.50 -40.26 -21.23
C ALA A 177 12.35 -41.78 -21.50
N ALA A 178 12.44 -42.25 -22.78
CA ALA A 178 12.34 -43.63 -23.12
C ALA A 178 13.69 -44.34 -23.31
N ILE A 179 14.79 -43.59 -23.53
CA ILE A 179 16.09 -44.18 -23.89
C ILE A 179 17.06 -44.21 -22.70
N ALA A 180 17.10 -43.14 -21.93
CA ALA A 180 18.06 -42.98 -20.84
C ALA A 180 17.49 -42.09 -19.72
N PRO A 181 16.29 -42.36 -19.15
CA PRO A 181 15.70 -41.55 -18.09
C PRO A 181 16.59 -41.44 -16.84
N GLU A 182 17.39 -42.47 -16.56
CA GLU A 182 18.34 -42.54 -15.46
C GLU A 182 19.47 -41.49 -15.53
N LYS A 183 19.67 -40.86 -16.70
CA LYS A 183 20.65 -39.78 -16.88
C LYS A 183 20.04 -38.38 -16.63
N GLY A 184 18.72 -38.32 -16.47
CA GLY A 184 17.97 -37.09 -16.20
C GLY A 184 17.78 -36.86 -14.73
N ILE A 185 17.38 -35.61 -14.41
CA ILE A 185 16.90 -35.18 -13.10
C ILE A 185 15.66 -34.34 -13.40
N SER A 186 14.49 -34.80 -12.95
CA SER A 186 13.22 -34.13 -13.24
C SER A 186 12.97 -32.95 -12.30
N ALA A 187 13.01 -31.73 -12.82
CA ALA A 187 12.60 -30.53 -12.07
C ALA A 187 11.10 -30.54 -11.78
N LEU A 188 10.27 -31.12 -12.64
CA LEU A 188 8.84 -31.26 -12.42
C LEU A 188 8.53 -32.17 -11.21
N ASP A 189 9.29 -33.24 -11.01
CA ASP A 189 9.10 -34.11 -9.83
C ASP A 189 9.40 -33.35 -8.55
N ALA A 190 10.40 -32.47 -8.53
CA ALA A 190 10.65 -31.56 -7.41
C ALA A 190 9.44 -30.65 -7.13
N VAL A 191 8.81 -30.07 -8.17
CA VAL A 191 7.59 -29.25 -8.03
C VAL A 191 6.45 -30.07 -7.42
N LEU A 192 6.21 -31.28 -7.90
CA LEU A 192 5.14 -32.17 -7.40
C LEU A 192 5.36 -32.58 -5.94
N LEU A 193 6.60 -32.91 -5.57
CA LEU A 193 6.97 -33.18 -4.17
C LEU A 193 6.81 -31.94 -3.29
N PHE A 194 7.16 -30.75 -3.81
CA PHE A 194 6.95 -29.49 -3.11
C PHE A 194 5.47 -29.23 -2.86
N PHE A 195 4.59 -29.39 -3.85
CA PHE A 195 3.13 -29.25 -3.66
C PHE A 195 2.60 -30.21 -2.59
N ASN A 196 3.01 -31.48 -2.61
CA ASN A 196 2.64 -32.44 -1.56
C ASN A 196 3.17 -32.00 -0.17
N GLY A 197 4.42 -31.54 -0.10
CA GLY A 197 5.01 -31.03 1.15
C GLY A 197 4.28 -29.81 1.68
N MET A 198 3.77 -28.94 0.80
CA MET A 198 2.95 -27.79 1.18
C MET A 198 1.61 -28.21 1.82
N GLU A 199 0.97 -29.29 1.34
CA GLU A 199 -0.25 -29.81 1.95
C GLU A 199 0.04 -30.36 3.37
N TYR A 200 1.16 -31.03 3.59
CA TYR A 200 1.55 -31.47 4.94
C TYR A 200 1.90 -30.27 5.85
N LEU A 201 2.58 -29.26 5.31
CA LEU A 201 2.87 -28.03 6.08
C LEU A 201 1.59 -27.32 6.51
N ARG A 202 0.54 -27.33 5.67
CA ARG A 202 -0.74 -26.66 5.91
C ARG A 202 -1.42 -27.11 7.21
N GLU A 203 -1.25 -28.36 7.61
CA GLU A 203 -1.75 -28.89 8.90
C GLU A 203 -1.05 -28.28 10.13
N HIS A 204 0.17 -27.74 9.94
CA HIS A 204 1.06 -27.36 11.03
C HIS A 204 1.39 -25.85 11.04
N VAL A 205 0.55 -25.03 10.44
CA VAL A 205 0.59 -23.56 10.50
C VAL A 205 -0.70 -23.02 11.12
N PRO A 206 -0.71 -21.81 11.67
CA PRO A 206 -1.92 -21.19 12.21
C PRO A 206 -3.05 -21.12 11.18
N THR A 207 -4.30 -21.31 11.62
CA THR A 207 -5.49 -21.41 10.76
C THR A 207 -5.77 -20.17 9.92
N GLU A 208 -5.25 -19.00 10.31
CA GLU A 208 -5.37 -17.74 9.56
C GLU A 208 -4.37 -17.61 8.38
N VAL A 209 -3.34 -18.48 8.35
CA VAL A 209 -2.38 -18.51 7.24
C VAL A 209 -3.06 -19.02 5.97
N ARG A 210 -2.77 -18.34 4.85
CA ARG A 210 -3.27 -18.73 3.53
C ARG A 210 -2.09 -18.93 2.58
N MET A 211 -2.07 -20.09 1.92
CA MET A 211 -1.01 -20.48 0.98
C MET A 211 -1.67 -20.97 -0.31
N HIS A 212 -1.44 -20.26 -1.42
CA HIS A 212 -1.99 -20.59 -2.73
C HIS A 212 -0.87 -20.57 -3.75
N GLY A 213 -0.81 -21.59 -4.61
CA GLY A 213 0.22 -21.67 -5.64
C GLY A 213 -0.28 -22.33 -6.92
N ILE A 214 0.44 -22.03 -7.99
CA ILE A 214 0.26 -22.62 -9.31
C ILE A 214 1.62 -23.09 -9.86
N ILE A 215 1.58 -24.02 -10.79
CA ILE A 215 2.74 -24.36 -11.62
C ILE A 215 2.73 -23.41 -12.82
N THR A 216 3.79 -22.61 -12.98
CA THR A 216 3.95 -21.66 -14.08
C THR A 216 4.74 -22.25 -15.25
N ASP A 217 5.61 -23.23 -14.97
CA ASP A 217 6.32 -24.03 -15.97
C ASP A 217 6.50 -25.47 -15.45
N GLY A 218 6.10 -26.46 -16.22
CA GLY A 218 6.18 -27.90 -15.89
C GLY A 218 6.95 -28.71 -16.94
N GLY A 219 7.71 -28.05 -17.81
CA GLY A 219 8.48 -28.71 -18.89
C GLY A 219 7.86 -28.53 -20.29
N LYS A 220 8.57 -28.98 -21.32
CA LYS A 220 8.26 -28.65 -22.71
C LYS A 220 7.59 -29.78 -23.50
N ALA A 221 7.95 -31.03 -23.22
CA ALA A 221 7.44 -32.21 -23.94
C ALA A 221 7.49 -33.46 -23.06
N ALA A 222 6.46 -34.32 -23.16
CA ALA A 222 6.32 -35.50 -22.31
C ALA A 222 7.39 -36.59 -22.51
N ASN A 223 8.11 -36.57 -23.63
CA ASN A 223 9.19 -37.49 -23.95
C ASN A 223 10.59 -36.98 -23.56
N ILE A 224 10.65 -35.84 -22.86
CA ILE A 224 11.88 -35.23 -22.35
C ILE A 224 11.75 -35.08 -20.85
N VAL A 225 12.73 -35.55 -20.07
CA VAL A 225 12.81 -35.28 -18.62
C VAL A 225 12.97 -33.77 -18.44
N PRO A 226 12.06 -33.09 -17.70
CA PRO A 226 12.11 -31.64 -17.55
C PRO A 226 13.35 -31.19 -16.76
N ASP A 227 14.18 -30.36 -17.35
CA ASP A 227 15.36 -29.76 -16.70
C ASP A 227 15.08 -28.44 -16.01
N TYR A 228 13.89 -27.90 -16.22
CA TYR A 228 13.39 -26.70 -15.57
C TYR A 228 11.89 -26.82 -15.24
N ALA A 229 11.51 -26.39 -14.06
CA ALA A 229 10.11 -26.18 -13.67
C ALA A 229 10.01 -25.01 -12.68
N CYS A 230 8.88 -24.32 -12.69
CA CYS A 230 8.66 -23.17 -11.84
C CYS A 230 7.25 -23.17 -11.24
N THR A 231 7.14 -22.69 -10.02
CA THR A 231 5.88 -22.50 -9.31
C THR A 231 5.84 -21.13 -8.67
N GLN A 232 4.65 -20.52 -8.61
CA GLN A 232 4.42 -19.23 -7.99
C GLN A 232 3.44 -19.37 -6.81
N TRP A 233 3.76 -18.75 -5.68
CA TRP A 233 2.96 -18.84 -4.46
C TRP A 233 2.69 -17.51 -3.81
N TYR A 234 1.43 -17.30 -3.41
CA TYR A 234 1.01 -16.29 -2.45
C TYR A 234 0.90 -16.92 -1.05
N ILE A 235 1.66 -16.38 -0.10
CA ILE A 235 1.66 -16.79 1.30
C ILE A 235 1.24 -15.58 2.12
N ARG A 236 0.20 -15.72 2.98
CA ARG A 236 -0.39 -14.62 3.73
C ARG A 236 -0.61 -14.99 5.18
N SER A 237 -0.45 -14.01 6.09
CA SER A 237 -0.76 -14.12 7.51
C SER A 237 -1.23 -12.78 8.06
N SER A 238 -1.93 -12.79 9.17
CA SER A 238 -2.30 -11.57 9.91
C SER A 238 -1.12 -10.87 10.59
N SER A 239 0.04 -11.53 10.67
CA SER A 239 1.27 -11.04 11.30
C SER A 239 2.48 -11.23 10.39
N ARG A 240 3.26 -10.18 10.17
CA ARG A 240 4.53 -10.23 9.44
C ARG A 240 5.52 -11.20 10.09
N ILE A 241 5.66 -11.12 11.43
CA ILE A 241 6.58 -11.98 12.19
C ILE A 241 6.24 -13.45 11.96
N ARG A 242 4.96 -13.81 12.10
CA ARG A 242 4.49 -15.18 11.87
C ARG A 242 4.64 -15.61 10.41
N LEU A 243 4.39 -14.67 9.48
CA LEU A 243 4.57 -14.97 8.06
C LEU A 243 6.02 -15.29 7.73
N ASP A 244 6.99 -14.59 8.32
CA ASP A 244 8.42 -14.86 8.13
C ASP A 244 8.81 -16.27 8.58
N GLU A 245 8.27 -16.71 9.73
CA GLU A 245 8.46 -18.08 10.22
C GLU A 245 7.87 -19.13 9.25
N VAL A 246 6.67 -18.86 8.73
CA VAL A 246 6.01 -19.75 7.76
C VAL A 246 6.78 -19.77 6.43
N VAL A 247 7.21 -18.62 5.92
CA VAL A 247 8.00 -18.52 4.67
C VAL A 247 9.32 -19.27 4.79
N ALA A 248 9.99 -19.20 5.94
CA ALA A 248 11.21 -19.99 6.19
C ALA A 248 10.92 -21.50 6.06
N ARG A 249 9.83 -21.98 6.67
CA ARG A 249 9.41 -23.39 6.57
C ARG A 249 9.03 -23.79 5.13
N VAL A 250 8.36 -22.91 4.38
CA VAL A 250 8.05 -23.14 2.95
C VAL A 250 9.33 -23.30 2.16
N LYS A 251 10.35 -22.49 2.43
CA LYS A 251 11.67 -22.58 1.79
C LYS A 251 12.36 -23.89 2.11
N ASP A 252 12.26 -24.38 3.35
CA ASP A 252 12.81 -25.68 3.75
C ASP A 252 12.10 -26.83 3.02
N VAL A 253 10.77 -26.77 2.88
CA VAL A 253 9.99 -27.76 2.09
C VAL A 253 10.45 -27.79 0.63
N ALA A 254 10.66 -26.61 0.02
CA ALA A 254 11.13 -26.51 -1.36
C ALA A 254 12.56 -27.09 -1.52
N GLN A 255 13.45 -26.77 -0.59
CA GLN A 255 14.81 -27.32 -0.56
C GLN A 255 14.80 -28.85 -0.38
N GLY A 256 13.94 -29.35 0.53
CA GLY A 256 13.77 -30.79 0.74
C GLY A 256 13.25 -31.51 -0.50
N ALA A 257 12.30 -30.93 -1.22
CA ALA A 257 11.78 -31.46 -2.48
C ALA A 257 12.85 -31.54 -3.56
N ALA A 258 13.67 -30.51 -3.71
CA ALA A 258 14.79 -30.50 -4.65
C ALA A 258 15.81 -31.61 -4.32
N LEU A 259 16.18 -31.74 -3.06
CA LEU A 259 17.15 -32.75 -2.59
C LEU A 259 16.68 -34.18 -2.88
N GLN A 260 15.37 -34.46 -2.73
CA GLN A 260 14.81 -35.81 -2.95
C GLN A 260 15.03 -36.32 -4.37
N VAL A 261 15.05 -35.43 -5.37
CA VAL A 261 15.21 -35.78 -6.79
C VAL A 261 16.60 -35.47 -7.35
N GLY A 262 17.47 -34.85 -6.55
CA GLY A 262 18.82 -34.43 -6.96
C GLY A 262 18.81 -33.12 -7.79
N ALA A 263 17.72 -32.35 -7.74
CA ALA A 263 17.60 -31.01 -8.37
C ALA A 263 18.19 -29.92 -7.47
N THR A 264 18.35 -28.71 -8.03
CA THR A 264 18.63 -27.49 -7.25
C THR A 264 17.41 -26.58 -7.23
N MET A 265 17.31 -25.74 -6.20
CA MET A 265 16.21 -24.79 -6.01
C MET A 265 16.73 -23.36 -5.97
N GLU A 266 16.04 -22.45 -6.68
CA GLU A 266 16.23 -21.01 -6.61
C GLU A 266 14.96 -20.37 -6.04
N TRP A 267 15.13 -19.50 -5.05
CA TRP A 267 14.06 -18.74 -4.40
C TRP A 267 14.09 -17.29 -4.87
N GLU A 268 13.00 -16.81 -5.44
CA GLU A 268 12.84 -15.44 -5.87
C GLU A 268 11.64 -14.80 -5.12
N GLU A 269 11.90 -13.85 -4.23
CA GLU A 269 10.87 -13.05 -3.62
C GLU A 269 10.46 -11.91 -4.58
N VAL A 270 9.23 -11.96 -5.07
CA VAL A 270 8.68 -10.94 -5.98
C VAL A 270 8.14 -9.75 -5.21
N LYS A 271 7.35 -10.01 -4.14
CA LYS A 271 6.77 -8.98 -3.26
C LYS A 271 6.70 -9.49 -1.83
N ALA A 272 6.90 -8.58 -0.87
CA ALA A 272 6.68 -8.85 0.54
C ALA A 272 6.05 -7.62 1.20
N TYR A 273 4.76 -7.70 1.56
CA TYR A 273 4.04 -6.67 2.29
C TYR A 273 3.94 -7.00 3.76
N ASP A 274 4.09 -5.98 4.59
CA ASP A 274 3.78 -6.07 6.01
C ASP A 274 2.24 -6.06 6.23
N ASN A 275 1.78 -6.49 7.40
CA ASN A 275 0.43 -6.22 7.83
C ASN A 275 0.31 -4.78 8.35
N LYS A 276 -0.87 -4.19 8.26
CA LYS A 276 -1.13 -2.90 8.90
C LYS A 276 -1.09 -3.02 10.42
N VAL A 277 -0.44 -2.07 11.06
CA VAL A 277 -0.53 -1.86 12.51
C VAL A 277 -1.57 -0.77 12.76
N ASN A 278 -2.75 -1.17 13.22
CA ASN A 278 -3.85 -0.24 13.48
C ASN A 278 -3.72 0.41 14.86
N VAL A 279 -3.70 1.73 14.87
CA VAL A 279 -3.78 2.53 16.09
C VAL A 279 -5.22 3.03 16.26
N GLN A 280 -6.01 2.35 17.10
CA GLN A 280 -7.44 2.64 17.24
C GLN A 280 -7.70 4.10 17.62
N THR A 281 -6.92 4.68 18.53
CA THR A 281 -7.03 6.10 18.92
C THR A 281 -6.87 7.05 17.72
N LEU A 282 -5.94 6.74 16.79
CA LEU A 282 -5.74 7.55 15.58
C LEU A 282 -6.89 7.39 14.60
N ASN A 283 -7.37 6.16 14.41
CA ASN A 283 -8.52 5.86 13.57
C ASN A 283 -9.80 6.55 14.09
N ASP A 284 -10.04 6.52 15.39
CA ASP A 284 -11.22 7.17 16.03
C ASP A 284 -11.20 8.69 15.82
N ILE A 285 -10.03 9.33 15.97
CA ILE A 285 -9.87 10.77 15.72
C ILE A 285 -10.17 11.09 14.26
N LEU A 286 -9.64 10.32 13.34
CA LEU A 286 -9.78 10.54 11.91
C LEU A 286 -11.24 10.38 11.46
N LEU A 287 -11.91 9.31 11.88
CA LEU A 287 -13.31 9.05 11.55
C LEU A 287 -14.26 10.08 12.18
N LYS A 288 -14.05 10.43 13.45
CA LYS A 288 -14.80 11.49 14.17
C LYS A 288 -14.69 12.84 13.44
N ASN A 289 -13.50 13.22 12.96
CA ASN A 289 -13.31 14.46 12.23
C ASN A 289 -13.94 14.42 10.82
N ALA A 290 -13.94 13.26 10.15
CA ALA A 290 -14.68 13.07 8.90
C ALA A 290 -16.21 13.22 9.11
N GLU A 291 -16.76 12.62 10.16
CA GLU A 291 -18.17 12.78 10.55
C GLU A 291 -18.53 14.25 10.87
N LYS A 292 -17.68 14.91 11.64
CA LYS A 292 -17.85 16.33 12.05
C LYS A 292 -17.95 17.28 10.85
N VAL A 293 -17.27 16.98 9.75
CA VAL A 293 -17.34 17.80 8.51
C VAL A 293 -18.44 17.37 7.56
N GLY A 294 -19.25 16.38 7.94
CA GLY A 294 -20.40 15.92 7.16
C GLY A 294 -20.04 14.94 6.05
N ALA A 295 -18.94 14.22 6.15
CA ALA A 295 -18.61 13.18 5.19
C ALA A 295 -19.73 12.11 5.12
N PRO A 296 -20.13 11.68 3.91
CA PRO A 296 -21.32 10.83 3.73
C PRO A 296 -21.08 9.39 4.16
N GLU A 297 -22.14 8.71 4.59
CA GLU A 297 -22.17 7.25 4.87
C GLU A 297 -21.02 6.75 5.75
N ILE A 298 -20.87 7.33 6.93
CA ILE A 298 -19.93 6.86 7.95
C ILE A 298 -20.23 5.39 8.29
N SER A 299 -19.21 4.55 8.26
CA SER A 299 -19.34 3.13 8.56
C SER A 299 -18.16 2.61 9.37
N GLU A 300 -18.38 1.49 10.06
CA GLU A 300 -17.32 0.74 10.73
C GLU A 300 -16.24 0.27 9.73
N PRO A 301 -15.00 0.11 10.18
CA PRO A 301 -13.92 -0.44 9.36
C PRO A 301 -14.30 -1.80 8.75
N ARG A 302 -13.90 -2.02 7.51
CA ARG A 302 -14.13 -3.31 6.85
C ARG A 302 -13.43 -4.43 7.61
N LYS A 303 -14.13 -5.54 7.87
CA LYS A 303 -13.58 -6.73 8.53
C LYS A 303 -12.57 -7.47 7.64
N VAL A 304 -12.77 -7.40 6.33
CA VAL A 304 -11.89 -8.00 5.31
C VAL A 304 -11.41 -6.89 4.39
N THR A 305 -10.10 -6.75 4.28
CA THR A 305 -9.47 -5.77 3.41
C THR A 305 -8.48 -6.46 2.49
N GLY A 306 -8.22 -5.87 1.31
CA GLY A 306 -7.12 -6.25 0.45
C GLY A 306 -5.76 -5.94 1.08
N SER A 307 -4.72 -6.30 0.38
CA SER A 307 -3.35 -5.86 0.69
C SER A 307 -3.10 -4.49 0.04
N THR A 308 -2.33 -3.64 0.70
CA THR A 308 -1.83 -2.36 0.17
C THR A 308 -0.43 -2.15 0.71
N ASP A 309 0.42 -1.51 -0.04
CA ASP A 309 1.79 -1.20 0.38
C ASP A 309 1.86 -0.09 1.44
N PHE A 310 0.74 0.62 1.73
CA PHE A 310 0.62 1.51 2.90
C PHE A 310 0.83 0.74 4.22
N SER A 311 0.63 -0.56 4.23
CA SER A 311 0.96 -1.42 5.36
C SER A 311 2.44 -1.33 5.75
N SER A 312 3.35 -1.19 4.79
CA SER A 312 4.80 -1.03 5.05
C SER A 312 5.13 0.29 5.77
N VAL A 313 4.30 1.33 5.59
CA VAL A 313 4.39 2.59 6.34
C VAL A 313 3.85 2.41 7.76
N THR A 314 2.62 1.88 7.88
CA THR A 314 1.97 1.71 9.19
C THR A 314 2.63 0.65 10.07
N PHE A 315 3.48 -0.22 9.52
CA PHE A 315 4.32 -1.13 10.28
C PHE A 315 5.51 -0.44 10.95
N ARG A 316 5.91 0.73 10.45
CA ARG A 316 7.06 1.52 10.94
C ARG A 316 6.63 2.63 11.88
N VAL A 317 5.57 3.37 11.53
CA VAL A 317 5.11 4.54 12.26
C VAL A 317 3.59 4.51 12.43
N PRO A 318 3.02 5.18 13.46
CA PRO A 318 1.58 5.29 13.60
C PRO A 318 0.97 5.92 12.35
N GLY A 319 0.08 5.20 11.67
CA GLY A 319 -0.55 5.69 10.44
C GLY A 319 -2.01 5.31 10.33
N ALA A 320 -2.78 6.13 9.60
CA ALA A 320 -4.18 5.91 9.30
C ALA A 320 -4.56 6.37 7.90
N CYS A 321 -5.43 5.62 7.23
CA CYS A 321 -6.03 5.98 5.95
C CYS A 321 -7.51 6.30 6.14
N LEU A 322 -7.92 7.50 5.71
CA LEU A 322 -9.33 7.87 5.62
C LEU A 322 -9.88 7.44 4.26
N ARG A 323 -10.79 6.48 4.27
CA ARG A 323 -11.54 6.13 3.07
C ARG A 323 -12.76 7.01 2.99
N VAL A 324 -12.97 7.64 1.83
CA VAL A 324 -14.07 8.59 1.64
C VAL A 324 -14.95 8.12 0.48
N LYS A 325 -16.26 8.08 0.74
CA LYS A 325 -17.24 7.71 -0.26
C LYS A 325 -17.21 8.67 -1.46
N PHE A 326 -17.10 8.09 -2.67
CA PHE A 326 -17.28 8.80 -3.94
C PHE A 326 -18.04 7.98 -5.00
N VAL A 327 -18.41 6.74 -4.67
CA VAL A 327 -19.22 5.85 -5.52
C VAL A 327 -20.41 5.30 -4.74
N GLY A 328 -21.33 4.66 -5.44
CA GLY A 328 -22.47 3.95 -4.84
C GLY A 328 -22.03 2.87 -3.85
N LYS A 329 -22.82 2.62 -2.80
CA LYS A 329 -22.54 1.57 -1.83
C LYS A 329 -22.55 0.19 -2.49
N GLY A 330 -21.47 -0.59 -2.22
CA GLY A 330 -21.27 -1.92 -2.79
C GLY A 330 -20.58 -1.95 -4.14
N VAL A 331 -20.28 -0.78 -4.74
CA VAL A 331 -19.46 -0.69 -5.95
C VAL A 331 -18.01 -1.05 -5.59
N THR A 332 -17.45 -1.99 -6.34
CA THR A 332 -16.09 -2.46 -6.10
C THR A 332 -15.07 -1.62 -6.87
N SER A 333 -13.89 -1.39 -6.27
CA SER A 333 -12.74 -0.85 -7.00
C SER A 333 -12.36 -1.75 -8.19
N HIS A 334 -11.63 -1.20 -9.15
CA HIS A 334 -11.21 -1.86 -10.39
C HIS A 334 -12.41 -2.24 -11.29
N SER A 335 -13.48 -1.43 -11.25
CA SER A 335 -14.66 -1.56 -12.11
C SER A 335 -14.88 -0.33 -12.96
N GLN A 336 -15.64 -0.49 -14.04
CA GLN A 336 -16.03 0.63 -14.91
C GLN A 336 -16.84 1.69 -14.14
N GLU A 337 -17.75 1.26 -13.24
CA GLU A 337 -18.57 2.17 -12.44
C GLU A 337 -17.69 3.03 -11.49
N TRP A 338 -16.60 2.45 -10.98
CA TRP A 338 -15.62 3.20 -10.18
C TRP A 338 -14.91 4.26 -11.02
N LEU A 339 -14.47 3.89 -12.23
CA LEU A 339 -13.86 4.82 -13.19
C LEU A 339 -14.81 5.95 -13.56
N ASP A 340 -16.07 5.63 -13.90
CA ASP A 340 -17.07 6.62 -14.34
C ASP A 340 -17.34 7.72 -13.30
N ASN A 341 -17.04 7.45 -12.03
CA ASN A 341 -17.19 8.40 -10.92
C ASN A 341 -15.95 9.25 -10.62
N GLY A 342 -14.80 9.01 -11.23
CA GLY A 342 -13.53 9.64 -10.89
C GLY A 342 -13.46 11.17 -11.07
N LYS A 343 -14.40 11.78 -11.84
CA LYS A 343 -14.57 13.24 -12.00
C LYS A 343 -15.99 13.70 -11.61
N SER A 344 -16.76 12.87 -10.93
CA SER A 344 -18.11 13.23 -10.49
C SER A 344 -18.09 14.28 -9.39
N GLN A 345 -19.25 14.87 -9.09
CA GLN A 345 -19.40 15.73 -7.92
C GLN A 345 -19.06 15.00 -6.61
N LEU A 346 -19.33 13.68 -6.55
CA LEU A 346 -18.97 12.86 -5.40
C LEU A 346 -17.44 12.73 -5.25
N ALA A 347 -16.71 12.65 -6.36
CA ALA A 347 -15.25 12.63 -6.36
C ALA A 347 -14.68 13.96 -5.86
N GLU A 348 -15.20 15.09 -6.37
CA GLU A 348 -14.82 16.43 -5.92
C GLU A 348 -15.09 16.61 -4.41
N ASP A 349 -16.27 16.19 -3.93
CA ASP A 349 -16.61 16.27 -2.52
C ASP A 349 -15.74 15.34 -1.65
N ALA A 350 -15.38 14.15 -2.15
CA ALA A 350 -14.50 13.21 -1.46
C ALA A 350 -13.09 13.79 -1.26
N ILE A 351 -12.54 14.50 -2.24
CA ILE A 351 -11.27 15.25 -2.13
C ILE A 351 -11.35 16.21 -0.94
N MET A 352 -12.43 16.99 -0.86
CA MET A 352 -12.62 17.99 0.21
C MET A 352 -12.86 17.33 1.57
N TYR A 353 -13.65 16.27 1.68
CA TYR A 353 -13.86 15.54 2.93
C TYR A 353 -12.59 14.88 3.43
N GLY A 354 -11.80 14.29 2.53
CA GLY A 354 -10.50 13.72 2.85
C GLY A 354 -9.55 14.76 3.43
N ALA A 355 -9.40 15.88 2.73
CA ALA A 355 -8.56 17.00 3.18
C ALA A 355 -9.01 17.55 4.55
N LYS A 356 -10.32 17.77 4.75
CA LYS A 356 -10.87 18.28 6.02
C LYS A 356 -10.67 17.30 7.17
N GLY A 357 -10.98 16.02 6.96
CA GLY A 357 -10.82 14.97 7.97
C GLY A 357 -9.38 14.87 8.45
N ILE A 358 -8.43 14.80 7.53
CA ILE A 358 -6.99 14.71 7.83
C ILE A 358 -6.51 15.99 8.51
N ALA A 359 -6.80 17.17 7.94
CA ALA A 359 -6.28 18.43 8.47
C ALA A 359 -6.81 18.73 9.89
N LEU A 360 -8.10 18.48 10.17
CA LEU A 360 -8.65 18.61 11.52
C LEU A 360 -8.03 17.60 12.49
N SER A 361 -7.73 16.39 12.05
CA SER A 361 -7.10 15.37 12.90
C SER A 361 -5.68 15.78 13.27
N VAL A 362 -4.89 16.26 12.31
CA VAL A 362 -3.57 16.83 12.60
C VAL A 362 -3.65 17.99 13.56
N GLU A 363 -4.58 18.94 13.33
CA GLU A 363 -4.77 20.09 14.21
C GLU A 363 -5.18 19.66 15.64
N GLU A 364 -6.13 18.71 15.80
CA GLU A 364 -6.56 18.17 17.09
C GLU A 364 -5.42 17.51 17.85
N ILE A 365 -4.63 16.65 17.15
CA ILE A 365 -3.51 15.92 17.78
C ILE A 365 -2.45 16.89 18.28
N LEU A 366 -2.06 17.88 17.48
CA LEU A 366 -1.00 18.82 17.83
C LEU A 366 -1.44 19.85 18.90
N LYS A 367 -2.73 20.13 19.01
CA LYS A 367 -3.28 21.06 20.04
C LYS A 367 -3.60 20.37 21.36
N THR A 368 -3.76 19.07 21.39
CA THR A 368 -4.15 18.32 22.59
C THR A 368 -2.91 17.78 23.30
N PRO A 369 -2.56 18.31 24.48
CA PRO A 369 -1.37 17.86 25.23
C PRO A 369 -1.39 16.35 25.50
N GLY A 370 -0.28 15.67 25.24
CA GLY A 370 -0.10 14.23 25.50
C GLY A 370 -0.81 13.29 24.52
N LEU A 371 -1.56 13.81 23.53
CA LEU A 371 -2.31 12.96 22.61
C LEU A 371 -1.39 12.27 21.60
N LEU A 372 -0.37 12.96 21.09
CA LEU A 372 0.63 12.37 20.20
C LEU A 372 1.41 11.23 20.88
N GLU A 373 1.82 11.46 22.12
CA GLU A 373 2.53 10.47 22.95
C GLU A 373 1.64 9.23 23.18
N LYS A 374 0.38 9.44 23.50
CA LYS A 374 -0.60 8.34 23.66
C LYS A 374 -0.78 7.54 22.37
N ILE A 375 -0.83 8.20 21.21
CA ILE A 375 -0.91 7.50 19.91
C ILE A 375 0.33 6.65 19.68
N LYS A 376 1.53 7.16 19.98
CA LYS A 376 2.80 6.41 19.87
C LYS A 376 2.83 5.22 20.83
N GLU A 377 2.39 5.38 22.06
CA GLU A 377 2.27 4.27 23.02
C GLU A 377 1.31 3.19 22.53
N ASN A 378 0.14 3.57 22.04
CA ASN A 378 -0.83 2.62 21.47
C ASN A 378 -0.27 1.91 20.23
N PHE A 379 0.55 2.58 19.42
CA PHE A 379 1.23 1.96 18.29
C PHE A 379 2.22 0.88 18.75
N GLN A 380 3.05 1.14 19.76
CA GLN A 380 3.97 0.14 20.30
C GLN A 380 3.20 -1.06 20.86
N GLN A 381 2.16 -0.83 21.64
CA GLN A 381 1.29 -1.91 22.16
C GLN A 381 0.65 -2.72 21.03
N ALA A 382 0.21 -2.07 19.94
CA ALA A 382 -0.36 -2.76 18.80
C ALA A 382 0.66 -3.65 18.08
N LYS A 383 1.93 -3.20 17.99
CA LYS A 383 3.04 -4.00 17.41
C LYS A 383 3.39 -5.23 18.25
N GLU A 384 3.36 -5.13 19.57
CA GLU A 384 3.64 -6.25 20.48
C GLU A 384 2.62 -7.39 20.41
N ASN A 385 1.41 -7.12 19.88
CA ASN A 385 0.33 -8.09 19.75
C ASN A 385 0.38 -8.88 18.41
N PHE A 386 1.40 -8.74 17.62
CA PHE A 386 1.67 -9.50 16.41
C PHE A 386 2.80 -10.49 16.65
#